data_52f1f2810d68a98a7344f9875fd11ef6
#
_entry.id   52f1f2810d68a98a7344f9875fd11ef6
#
_cell.length_a   1.000
_cell.length_b   1.000
_cell.length_c   1.000
_cell.angle_alpha   90.00
_cell.angle_beta   90.00
_cell.angle_gamma   90.00
#
_symmetry.space_group_name_H-M   'P 1'
#
loop_
_entity.id
_entity.type
_entity.pdbx_description
1 polymer ?
#
loop_
_entity_poly.entity_id
_entity_poly.type
_entity_poly.pdbx_seq_one_letter_code
_entity_poly.pdbx_strand_id
1 'polypeptide(L)'
;MNDTILRHQRMLEKFPENELARFSLGKAWFDAGEHVKAKEQFEIALRKKPDWMVVQILIGKCDLSLGHREAAMAAFTRARQLAIDQHHDGPLAEMEQALGELNAGG
;
A
#
# COMPACT_ATOMS: atom_id res chain seq x y z
N MET A 1 -6.70 19.19 10.47
CA MET A 1 -5.68 18.30 9.93
C MET A 1 -5.06 17.48 11.05
N ASN A 2 -4.74 16.25 10.79
CA ASN A 2 -4.12 15.32 11.74
C ASN A 2 -2.66 15.72 11.97
N ASP A 3 -2.26 15.88 13.25
CA ASP A 3 -0.89 16.25 13.62
C ASP A 3 0.15 15.24 13.13
N THR A 4 -0.22 13.97 13.08
CA THR A 4 0.65 12.90 12.58
C THR A 4 0.96 13.12 11.11
N ILE A 5 -0.05 13.44 10.31
CA ILE A 5 0.11 13.72 8.90
C ILE A 5 1.02 14.93 8.68
N LEU A 6 0.76 16.01 9.42
CA LEU A 6 1.55 17.24 9.32
C LEU A 6 3.03 16.98 9.66
N ARG A 7 3.27 16.19 10.70
CA ARG A 7 4.64 15.85 11.13
C ARG A 7 5.38 15.09 10.03
N HIS A 8 4.73 14.13 9.39
CA HIS A 8 5.37 13.36 8.31
C HIS A 8 5.57 14.22 7.06
N GLN A 9 4.64 15.12 6.77
CA GLN A 9 4.81 16.08 5.66
C GLN A 9 6.04 16.94 5.87
N ARG A 10 6.23 17.46 7.09
CA ARG A 10 7.40 18.27 7.43
C ARG A 10 8.69 17.46 7.32
N MET A 11 8.66 16.20 7.72
CA MET A 11 9.82 15.33 7.59
C MET A 11 10.21 15.15 6.13
N LEU A 12 9.24 14.96 5.24
CA LEU A 12 9.51 14.82 3.81
C LEU A 12 9.98 16.11 3.15
N GLU A 13 9.54 17.28 3.66
CA GLU A 13 10.08 18.55 3.18
C GLU A 13 11.56 18.67 3.43
N LYS A 14 12.01 18.20 4.60
CA LYS A 14 13.43 18.22 4.97
C LYS A 14 14.22 17.12 4.28
N PHE A 15 13.63 15.93 4.14
CA PHE A 15 14.29 14.73 3.63
C PHE A 15 13.43 14.09 2.55
N PRO A 16 13.35 14.69 1.35
CA PRO A 16 12.44 14.21 0.28
C PRO A 16 12.71 12.78 -0.16
N GLU A 17 13.94 12.29 0.06
CA GLU A 17 14.33 10.94 -0.35
C GLU A 17 14.17 9.91 0.77
N ASN A 18 13.64 10.30 1.93
CA ASN A 18 13.48 9.39 3.06
C ASN A 18 12.29 8.47 2.80
N GLU A 19 12.58 7.22 2.51
CA GLU A 19 11.55 6.22 2.17
C GLU A 19 10.63 5.90 3.34
N LEU A 20 11.18 5.82 4.55
CA LEU A 20 10.37 5.54 5.74
C LEU A 20 9.42 6.69 6.05
N ALA A 21 9.87 7.93 5.88
CA ALA A 21 9.00 9.09 6.09
C ALA A 21 7.85 9.09 5.07
N ARG A 22 8.13 8.73 3.83
CA ARG A 22 7.10 8.64 2.80
C ARG A 22 6.10 7.52 3.09
N PHE A 23 6.60 6.36 3.47
CA PHE A 23 5.74 5.25 3.88
C PHE A 23 4.86 5.66 5.07
N SER A 24 5.44 6.31 6.06
CA SER A 24 4.72 6.76 7.25
C SER A 24 3.62 7.76 6.90
N LEU A 25 3.90 8.68 5.97
CA LEU A 25 2.90 9.64 5.50
C LEU A 25 1.75 8.90 4.79
N GLY A 26 2.07 7.97 3.90
CA GLY A 26 1.06 7.16 3.23
C GLY A 26 0.18 6.41 4.22
N LYS A 27 0.81 5.79 5.23
CA LYS A 27 0.08 5.06 6.26
C LYS A 27 -0.82 5.98 7.09
N ALA A 28 -0.36 7.19 7.40
CA ALA A 28 -1.15 8.16 8.14
C ALA A 28 -2.38 8.60 7.32
N TRP A 29 -2.22 8.84 6.02
CA TRP A 29 -3.34 9.12 5.13
C TRP A 29 -4.31 7.94 5.06
N PHE A 30 -3.76 6.72 4.95
CA PHE A 30 -4.56 5.49 4.93
C PHE A 30 -5.42 5.37 6.18
N ASP A 31 -4.81 5.55 7.35
CA ASP A 31 -5.51 5.44 8.64
C ASP A 31 -6.57 6.54 8.80
N ALA A 32 -6.39 7.69 8.15
CA ALA A 32 -7.37 8.77 8.14
C ALA A 32 -8.48 8.58 7.10
N GLY A 33 -8.46 7.48 6.35
CA GLY A 33 -9.46 7.22 5.31
C GLY A 33 -9.22 7.95 4.00
N GLU A 34 -8.09 8.62 3.86
CA GLU A 34 -7.73 9.38 2.66
C GLU A 34 -6.97 8.48 1.68
N HIS A 35 -7.72 7.58 1.04
CA HIS A 35 -7.11 6.50 0.25
C HIS A 35 -6.42 6.99 -1.03
N VAL A 36 -6.93 8.05 -1.67
CA VAL A 36 -6.27 8.63 -2.86
C VAL A 36 -4.90 9.19 -2.49
N LYS A 37 -4.84 9.98 -1.41
CA LYS A 37 -3.58 10.59 -0.94
C LYS A 37 -2.60 9.53 -0.45
N ALA A 38 -3.11 8.50 0.24
CA ALA A 38 -2.29 7.38 0.69
C ALA A 38 -1.66 6.66 -0.50
N LYS A 39 -2.46 6.34 -1.50
CA LYS A 39 -1.99 5.63 -2.69
C LYS A 39 -0.89 6.40 -3.41
N GLU A 40 -1.02 7.72 -3.53
CA GLU A 40 0.02 8.55 -4.16
C GLU A 40 1.36 8.37 -3.47
N GLN A 41 1.38 8.39 -2.13
CA GLN A 41 2.62 8.22 -1.37
C GLN A 41 3.18 6.81 -1.52
N PHE A 42 2.31 5.81 -1.47
CA PHE A 42 2.73 4.42 -1.64
C PHE A 42 3.30 4.15 -3.03
N GLU A 43 2.72 4.74 -4.07
CA GLU A 43 3.23 4.57 -5.43
C GLU A 43 4.61 5.17 -5.61
N ILE A 44 4.86 6.34 -5.00
CA ILE A 44 6.18 6.96 -5.03
C ILE A 44 7.19 6.06 -4.30
N ALA A 45 6.83 5.53 -3.14
CA ALA A 45 7.69 4.63 -2.38
C ALA A 45 8.01 3.37 -3.18
N LEU A 46 7.02 2.82 -3.87
CA LEU A 46 7.17 1.60 -4.64
C LEU A 46 8.07 1.79 -5.87
N ARG A 47 8.08 2.98 -6.47
CA ARG A 47 9.00 3.27 -7.59
C ARG A 47 10.46 3.13 -7.16
N LYS A 48 10.77 3.52 -5.93
CA LYS A 48 12.13 3.40 -5.39
C LYS A 48 12.45 1.99 -4.94
N LYS A 49 11.44 1.28 -4.41
CA LYS A 49 11.62 -0.06 -3.89
C LYS A 49 10.50 -0.96 -4.40
N PRO A 50 10.61 -1.46 -5.65
CA PRO A 50 9.52 -2.21 -6.29
C PRO A 50 9.14 -3.52 -5.60
N ASP A 51 10.02 -4.07 -4.76
CA ASP A 51 9.78 -5.33 -4.05
C ASP A 51 9.27 -5.10 -2.61
N TRP A 52 8.81 -3.91 -2.30
CA TRP A 52 8.29 -3.58 -0.97
C TRP A 52 6.87 -4.13 -0.84
N MET A 53 6.79 -5.37 -0.36
CA MET A 53 5.55 -6.14 -0.33
C MET A 53 4.43 -5.45 0.46
N VAL A 54 4.74 -4.91 1.66
CA VAL A 54 3.73 -4.24 2.49
C VAL A 54 3.12 -3.05 1.76
N VAL A 55 3.94 -2.28 1.05
CA VAL A 55 3.45 -1.13 0.27
C VAL A 55 2.54 -1.61 -0.86
N GLN A 56 2.91 -2.69 -1.54
CA GLN A 56 2.09 -3.25 -2.61
C GLN A 56 0.72 -3.71 -2.07
N ILE A 57 0.69 -4.33 -0.90
CA ILE A 57 -0.55 -4.74 -0.24
C ILE A 57 -1.41 -3.52 0.08
N LEU A 58 -0.80 -2.45 0.63
CA LEU A 58 -1.53 -1.24 0.99
C LEU A 58 -2.11 -0.53 -0.23
N ILE A 59 -1.41 -0.55 -1.37
CA ILE A 59 -1.94 -0.03 -2.63
C ILE A 59 -3.21 -0.80 -3.01
N GLY A 60 -3.17 -2.13 -2.92
CA GLY A 60 -4.35 -2.96 -3.19
C GLY A 60 -5.52 -2.61 -2.27
N LYS A 61 -5.25 -2.41 -1.00
CA LYS A 61 -6.28 -2.00 -0.03
C LYS A 61 -6.86 -0.63 -0.35
N CYS A 62 -6.03 0.31 -0.79
CA CYS A 62 -6.50 1.63 -1.23
C CYS A 62 -7.44 1.48 -2.43
N ASP A 63 -7.03 0.72 -3.43
CA ASP A 63 -7.85 0.51 -4.63
C ASP A 63 -9.17 -0.16 -4.28
N LEU A 64 -9.14 -1.13 -3.38
CA LEU A 64 -10.36 -1.79 -2.95
C LEU A 64 -11.33 -0.81 -2.26
N SER A 65 -10.81 0.04 -1.38
CA SER A 65 -11.61 1.07 -0.70
C SER A 65 -12.17 2.11 -1.67
N LEU A 66 -11.45 2.37 -2.76
CA LEU A 66 -11.88 3.31 -3.79
C LEU A 66 -12.84 2.69 -4.82
N GLY A 67 -13.14 1.41 -4.69
CA GLY A 67 -14.00 0.69 -5.63
C GLY A 67 -13.30 0.27 -6.92
N HIS A 68 -11.98 0.34 -6.97
CA HIS A 68 -11.16 -0.05 -8.13
C HIS A 68 -10.82 -1.53 -8.02
N ARG A 69 -11.81 -2.38 -8.27
CA ARG A 69 -11.69 -3.82 -8.05
C ARG A 69 -10.56 -4.46 -8.87
N GLU A 70 -10.49 -4.15 -10.16
CA GLU A 70 -9.47 -4.75 -11.04
C GLU A 70 -8.05 -4.30 -10.66
N ALA A 71 -7.90 -3.02 -10.31
CA ALA A 71 -6.61 -2.51 -9.85
C ALA A 71 -6.20 -3.17 -8.52
N ALA A 72 -7.17 -3.38 -7.62
CA ALA A 72 -6.91 -4.07 -6.37
C ALA A 72 -6.46 -5.51 -6.62
N MET A 73 -7.11 -6.21 -7.53
CA MET A 73 -6.73 -7.58 -7.90
C MET A 73 -5.29 -7.62 -8.45
N ALA A 74 -4.96 -6.69 -9.33
CA ALA A 74 -3.60 -6.62 -9.88
C ALA A 74 -2.55 -6.37 -8.79
N ALA A 75 -2.85 -5.44 -7.86
CA ALA A 75 -1.95 -5.13 -6.76
C ALA A 75 -1.77 -6.34 -5.83
N PHE A 76 -2.86 -7.03 -5.47
CA PHE A 76 -2.79 -8.21 -4.61
C PHE A 76 -2.09 -9.39 -5.30
N THR A 77 -2.26 -9.55 -6.61
CA THR A 77 -1.55 -10.57 -7.37
C THR A 77 -0.04 -10.31 -7.34
N ARG A 78 0.37 -9.05 -7.51
CA ARG A 78 1.77 -8.68 -7.41
C ARG A 78 2.30 -8.92 -5.99
N ALA A 79 1.54 -8.53 -4.96
CA ALA A 79 1.93 -8.75 -3.58
C ALA A 79 2.05 -10.24 -3.25
N ARG A 80 1.13 -11.05 -3.79
CA ARG A 80 1.19 -12.51 -3.64
C ARG A 80 2.51 -13.06 -4.18
N GLN A 81 2.91 -12.61 -5.36
CA GLN A 81 4.17 -13.05 -5.95
C GLN A 81 5.38 -12.62 -5.10
N LEU A 82 5.36 -11.39 -4.58
CA LEU A 82 6.41 -10.92 -3.69
C LEU A 82 6.48 -11.77 -2.41
N ALA A 83 5.32 -12.17 -1.87
CA ALA A 83 5.26 -13.02 -0.69
C ALA A 83 5.87 -14.40 -0.97
N ILE A 84 5.62 -14.96 -2.14
CA ILE A 84 6.23 -16.22 -2.57
C ILE A 84 7.74 -16.05 -2.66
N ASP A 85 8.20 -15.04 -3.36
CA ASP A 85 9.62 -14.79 -3.61
C ASP A 85 10.39 -14.54 -2.32
N GLN A 86 9.74 -13.89 -1.34
CA GLN A 86 10.37 -13.52 -0.08
C GLN A 86 10.09 -14.51 1.05
N HIS A 87 9.39 -15.60 0.76
CA HIS A 87 9.06 -16.66 1.72
C HIS A 87 8.28 -16.16 2.94
N HIS A 88 7.25 -15.31 2.69
CA HIS A 88 6.37 -14.79 3.74
C HIS A 88 5.02 -15.51 3.71
N ASP A 89 4.86 -16.55 4.52
CA ASP A 89 3.67 -17.38 4.52
C ASP A 89 2.40 -16.65 4.97
N GLY A 90 2.50 -15.79 5.99
CA GLY A 90 1.36 -15.01 6.47
C GLY A 90 0.78 -14.11 5.41
N PRO A 91 1.58 -13.20 4.85
CA PRO A 91 1.12 -12.34 3.75
C PRO A 91 0.65 -13.12 2.52
N LEU A 92 1.27 -14.25 2.21
CA LEU A 92 0.83 -15.10 1.10
C LEU A 92 -0.60 -15.58 1.34
N ALA A 93 -0.90 -16.11 2.51
CA ALA A 93 -2.23 -16.57 2.86
C ALA A 93 -3.24 -15.43 2.82
N GLU A 94 -2.85 -14.25 3.30
CA GLU A 94 -3.70 -13.05 3.26
C GLU A 94 -4.06 -12.68 1.83
N MET A 95 -3.07 -12.69 0.93
CA MET A 95 -3.30 -12.32 -0.47
C MET A 95 -4.15 -13.36 -1.20
N GLU A 96 -3.93 -14.62 -0.91
CA GLU A 96 -4.74 -15.70 -1.50
C GLU A 96 -6.20 -15.58 -1.05
N GLN A 97 -6.44 -15.26 0.21
CA GLN A 97 -7.79 -15.03 0.72
C GLN A 97 -8.43 -13.81 0.05
N ALA A 98 -7.71 -12.70 0.00
CA ALA A 98 -8.21 -11.46 -0.60
C ALA A 98 -8.58 -11.68 -2.08
N LEU A 99 -7.73 -12.34 -2.84
CA LEU A 99 -7.99 -12.63 -4.24
C LEU A 99 -9.17 -13.59 -4.41
N GLY A 100 -9.27 -14.59 -3.53
CA GLY A 100 -10.40 -15.53 -3.54
C GLY A 100 -11.72 -14.81 -3.31
N GLU A 101 -11.78 -13.90 -2.36
CA GLU A 101 -12.97 -13.11 -2.06
C GLU A 101 -13.36 -12.21 -3.23
N LEU A 102 -12.40 -11.56 -3.87
CA LEU A 102 -12.66 -10.71 -5.03
C LEU A 102 -13.16 -11.51 -6.22
N ASN A 103 -12.62 -12.68 -6.46
CA ASN A 103 -13.07 -13.56 -7.53
C ASN A 103 -14.46 -14.09 -7.27
N ALA A 104 -14.77 -14.46 -6.02
CA ALA A 104 -16.08 -14.99 -5.63
C ALA A 104 -17.17 -13.91 -5.69
N GLY A 105 -16.81 -12.67 -5.35
CA GLY A 105 -17.75 -11.55 -5.35
C GLY A 105 -18.04 -10.98 -6.73
N GLY A 106 -17.27 -11.47 -7.72
CA GLY A 106 -17.35 -11.00 -9.08
C GLY A 106 -18.52 -11.41 -9.83
#